data_1eb700702287146f53cabb79aabb3615
#
_entry.id   1eb700702287146f53cabb79aabb3615
#
_cell.length_a   1.000
_cell.length_b   1.000
_cell.length_c   1.000
_cell.angle_alpha   90.00
_cell.angle_beta   90.00
_cell.angle_gamma   90.00
#
_symmetry.space_group_name_H-M   'P 1'
#
loop_
_entity.id
_entity.type
_entity.pdbx_description
1 polymer ?
#
loop_
_entity_poly.entity_id
_entity_poly.type
_entity_poly.pdbx_seq_one_letter_code
_entity_poly.pdbx_strand_id
1 'polypeptide(L)'
;MTMIDLDRVQLFCTALGSDRTAPLLLVHGWGGDGREWSAHAEALADRFRVIVPDLRGHGRSEVPDEGNTTAEMADDLAALLRRLGAGPTTAVGHSMGGQVVNLLAVRHPELVRSVVALDPAHGAHGTEAEGIPARLEEYREHGARAAADFVAGAFSARAPAGLRTAHVRTMLGTPNHVIAQAYAGMYADPGAVGVRPHSEAYLRRRAQPALTVWTSAEAAAWERGTLRVPGSRVDHWPDSGHYVHEEHPERTVRLVEDWEFGGQENGGPGRLPPTGRSSPTLRAPRR
;
A
#
# COMPACT_ATOMS: atom_id res chain seq x y z
N MET A 1 -13.02 2.86 -13.34
CA MET A 1 -12.67 1.43 -13.21
C MET A 1 -12.40 0.86 -14.59
N THR A 2 -11.24 0.30 -14.85
CA THR A 2 -10.87 -0.22 -16.18
C THR A 2 -9.74 -1.25 -16.09
N MET A 3 -9.66 -2.14 -17.08
CA MET A 3 -8.47 -2.96 -17.32
C MET A 3 -7.42 -2.11 -18.03
N ILE A 4 -6.18 -2.18 -17.56
CA ILE A 4 -5.04 -1.45 -18.12
C ILE A 4 -4.00 -2.48 -18.54
N ASP A 5 -3.68 -2.49 -19.84
CA ASP A 5 -2.66 -3.36 -20.43
C ASP A 5 -1.27 -2.75 -20.19
N LEU A 6 -0.38 -3.53 -19.57
CA LEU A 6 0.98 -3.16 -19.20
C LEU A 6 2.04 -3.98 -19.96
N ASP A 7 1.71 -4.52 -21.14
CA ASP A 7 2.54 -5.38 -21.98
C ASP A 7 2.85 -6.76 -21.38
N ARG A 8 3.03 -6.86 -20.06
CA ARG A 8 3.38 -8.10 -19.35
C ARG A 8 2.22 -8.68 -18.53
N VAL A 9 1.25 -7.86 -18.20
CA VAL A 9 0.09 -8.20 -17.39
C VAL A 9 -1.00 -7.16 -17.56
N GLN A 10 -2.25 -7.55 -17.44
CA GLN A 10 -3.38 -6.63 -17.39
C GLN A 10 -3.80 -6.40 -15.94
N LEU A 11 -3.78 -5.15 -15.50
CA LEU A 11 -4.25 -4.79 -14.17
C LEU A 11 -5.62 -4.12 -14.24
N PHE A 12 -6.51 -4.57 -13.36
CA PHE A 12 -7.73 -3.83 -13.08
C PHE A 12 -7.40 -2.66 -12.15
N CYS A 13 -7.85 -1.47 -12.51
CA CYS A 13 -7.56 -0.26 -11.76
C CYS A 13 -8.81 0.61 -11.58
N THR A 14 -9.02 1.07 -10.36
CA THR A 14 -9.99 2.12 -10.03
C THR A 14 -9.24 3.44 -9.89
N ALA A 15 -9.69 4.49 -10.59
CA ALA A 15 -9.18 5.84 -10.42
C ALA A 15 -10.32 6.76 -10.01
N LEU A 16 -10.10 7.60 -9.00
CA LEU A 16 -11.03 8.58 -8.46
C LEU A 16 -10.34 9.94 -8.33
N GLY A 17 -11.12 11.01 -8.25
CA GLY A 17 -10.59 12.37 -8.12
C GLY A 17 -10.15 12.97 -9.45
N SER A 18 -9.49 14.12 -9.38
CA SER A 18 -9.10 14.90 -10.56
C SER A 18 -7.65 14.60 -10.98
N ASP A 19 -7.40 14.46 -12.27
CA ASP A 19 -6.03 14.37 -12.82
C ASP A 19 -5.16 15.59 -12.55
N ARG A 20 -5.74 16.68 -12.05
CA ARG A 20 -5.03 17.91 -11.68
C ARG A 20 -4.55 17.93 -10.23
N THR A 21 -4.97 16.98 -9.41
CA THR A 21 -4.53 16.84 -8.02
C THR A 21 -3.35 15.90 -7.91
N ALA A 22 -2.67 15.94 -6.76
CA ALA A 22 -1.51 15.08 -6.51
C ALA A 22 -1.90 13.60 -6.58
N PRO A 23 -1.11 12.75 -7.29
CA PRO A 23 -1.41 11.33 -7.36
C PRO A 23 -1.14 10.63 -6.03
N LEU A 24 -2.07 9.74 -5.65
CA LEU A 24 -2.04 8.88 -4.48
C LEU A 24 -2.29 7.44 -4.94
N LEU A 25 -1.35 6.55 -4.70
CA LEU A 25 -1.45 5.14 -5.00
C LEU A 25 -1.82 4.37 -3.72
N LEU A 26 -2.88 3.56 -3.76
CA LEU A 26 -3.32 2.72 -2.63
C LEU A 26 -3.18 1.24 -3.01
N VAL A 27 -2.38 0.47 -2.25
CA VAL A 27 -1.99 -0.90 -2.58
C VAL A 27 -2.43 -1.86 -1.49
N HIS A 28 -3.25 -2.84 -1.86
CA HIS A 28 -3.85 -3.82 -0.95
C HIS A 28 -2.87 -4.89 -0.45
N GLY A 29 -3.27 -5.61 0.60
CA GLY A 29 -2.52 -6.71 1.19
C GLY A 29 -2.61 -8.04 0.43
N TRP A 30 -1.90 -9.06 0.93
CA TRP A 30 -1.87 -10.42 0.41
C TRP A 30 -3.25 -11.06 0.38
N GLY A 31 -3.63 -11.65 -0.76
CA GLY A 31 -4.94 -12.27 -0.96
C GLY A 31 -6.12 -11.29 -0.92
N GLY A 32 -5.85 -9.99 -0.87
CA GLY A 32 -6.82 -8.91 -0.94
C GLY A 32 -7.08 -8.42 -2.36
N ASP A 33 -7.78 -7.31 -2.49
CA ASP A 33 -7.95 -6.56 -3.73
C ASP A 33 -8.25 -5.07 -3.43
N GLY A 34 -8.40 -4.26 -4.47
CA GLY A 34 -8.61 -2.82 -4.32
C GLY A 34 -9.83 -2.40 -3.51
N ARG A 35 -10.79 -3.30 -3.24
CA ARG A 35 -11.95 -3.01 -2.39
C ARG A 35 -11.56 -2.72 -0.94
N GLU A 36 -10.42 -3.22 -0.49
CA GLU A 36 -9.80 -2.91 0.81
C GLU A 36 -9.68 -1.39 1.03
N TRP A 37 -9.51 -0.64 -0.06
CA TRP A 37 -9.32 0.80 -0.03
C TRP A 37 -10.55 1.63 -0.40
N SER A 38 -11.71 1.03 -0.66
CA SER A 38 -12.87 1.73 -1.23
C SER A 38 -13.27 2.97 -0.41
N ALA A 39 -13.46 2.83 0.90
CA ALA A 39 -13.86 3.93 1.77
C ALA A 39 -12.81 5.06 1.84
N HIS A 40 -11.51 4.68 1.85
CA HIS A 40 -10.41 5.64 1.85
C HIS A 40 -10.30 6.37 0.52
N ALA A 41 -10.44 5.64 -0.60
CA ALA A 41 -10.37 6.20 -1.93
C ALA A 41 -11.48 7.24 -2.16
N GLU A 42 -12.71 6.95 -1.73
CA GLU A 42 -13.82 7.89 -1.78
C GLU A 42 -13.57 9.14 -0.93
N ALA A 43 -13.10 8.97 0.32
CA ALA A 43 -12.83 10.08 1.23
C ALA A 43 -11.67 10.98 0.76
N LEU A 44 -10.67 10.43 0.05
CA LEU A 44 -9.48 11.15 -0.41
C LEU A 44 -9.63 11.74 -1.82
N ALA A 45 -10.69 11.37 -2.58
CA ALA A 45 -10.86 11.75 -3.99
C ALA A 45 -11.01 13.26 -4.24
N ASP A 46 -11.51 14.03 -3.27
CA ASP A 46 -11.64 15.48 -3.39
C ASP A 46 -10.28 16.20 -3.37
N ARG A 47 -9.26 15.57 -2.78
CA ARG A 47 -7.93 16.16 -2.58
C ARG A 47 -6.83 15.53 -3.42
N PHE A 48 -7.02 14.29 -3.86
CA PHE A 48 -6.04 13.50 -4.59
C PHE A 48 -6.59 12.92 -5.88
N ARG A 49 -5.70 12.63 -6.83
CA ARG A 49 -5.94 11.65 -7.87
C ARG A 49 -5.64 10.28 -7.29
N VAL A 50 -6.65 9.59 -6.82
CA VAL A 50 -6.51 8.29 -6.14
C VAL A 50 -6.47 7.17 -7.17
N ILE A 51 -5.46 6.30 -7.09
CA ILE A 51 -5.22 5.17 -8.00
C ILE A 51 -5.20 3.91 -7.15
N VAL A 52 -6.12 2.98 -7.40
CA VAL A 52 -6.30 1.74 -6.64
C VAL A 52 -6.27 0.57 -7.62
N PRO A 53 -5.12 -0.07 -7.84
CA PRO A 53 -5.03 -1.29 -8.63
C PRO A 53 -5.42 -2.52 -7.81
N ASP A 54 -5.97 -3.54 -8.48
CA ASP A 54 -5.82 -4.92 -8.06
C ASP A 54 -4.43 -5.39 -8.54
N LEU A 55 -3.60 -5.95 -7.66
CA LEU A 55 -2.28 -6.45 -8.05
C LEU A 55 -2.40 -7.70 -8.94
N ARG A 56 -1.34 -8.02 -9.73
CA ARG A 56 -1.30 -9.28 -10.49
C ARG A 56 -1.67 -10.47 -9.61
N GLY A 57 -2.43 -11.40 -10.16
CA GLY A 57 -2.90 -12.58 -9.44
C GLY A 57 -4.06 -12.32 -8.47
N HIS A 58 -4.47 -11.07 -8.25
CA HIS A 58 -5.47 -10.69 -7.26
C HIS A 58 -6.68 -9.99 -7.88
N GLY A 59 -7.82 -10.08 -7.20
CA GLY A 59 -9.02 -9.36 -7.55
C GLY A 59 -9.52 -9.64 -8.97
N ARG A 60 -9.55 -8.60 -9.81
CA ARG A 60 -9.96 -8.63 -11.21
C ARG A 60 -8.82 -8.51 -12.21
N SER A 61 -7.58 -8.40 -11.70
CA SER A 61 -6.39 -8.38 -12.53
C SER A 61 -6.11 -9.75 -13.13
N GLU A 62 -5.29 -9.76 -14.18
CA GLU A 62 -4.81 -11.00 -14.79
C GLU A 62 -4.07 -11.86 -13.76
N VAL A 63 -4.22 -13.18 -13.91
CA VAL A 63 -3.62 -14.19 -13.04
C VAL A 63 -2.55 -14.96 -13.82
N PRO A 64 -1.30 -14.51 -13.81
CA PRO A 64 -0.19 -15.24 -14.42
C PRO A 64 0.07 -16.58 -13.70
N ASP A 65 0.47 -17.60 -14.46
CA ASP A 65 0.83 -18.90 -13.89
C ASP A 65 2.06 -18.82 -12.97
N GLU A 66 2.98 -17.88 -13.27
CA GLU A 66 4.23 -17.66 -12.54
C GLU A 66 4.49 -16.16 -12.35
N GLY A 67 5.41 -15.83 -11.46
CA GLY A 67 5.87 -14.45 -11.26
C GLY A 67 4.90 -13.60 -10.44
N ASN A 68 4.09 -14.20 -9.58
CA ASN A 68 3.23 -13.45 -8.66
C ASN A 68 3.99 -13.00 -7.41
N THR A 69 5.18 -12.42 -7.59
CA THR A 69 6.05 -11.96 -6.50
C THR A 69 5.90 -10.48 -6.21
N THR A 70 6.27 -10.04 -5.02
CA THR A 70 6.20 -8.62 -4.62
C THR A 70 7.12 -7.73 -5.46
N ALA A 71 8.22 -8.27 -5.98
CA ALA A 71 9.13 -7.54 -6.86
C ALA A 71 8.48 -7.24 -8.22
N GLU A 72 7.82 -8.22 -8.82
CA GLU A 72 7.10 -8.02 -10.07
C GLU A 72 5.85 -7.15 -9.91
N MET A 73 5.15 -7.28 -8.78
CA MET A 73 4.06 -6.36 -8.42
C MET A 73 4.55 -4.90 -8.36
N ALA A 74 5.74 -4.65 -7.81
CA ALA A 74 6.32 -3.30 -7.78
C ALA A 74 6.67 -2.80 -9.19
N ASP A 75 7.20 -3.66 -10.07
CA ASP A 75 7.50 -3.30 -11.45
C ASP A 75 6.23 -3.03 -12.27
N ASP A 76 5.15 -3.79 -12.03
CA ASP A 76 3.84 -3.53 -12.63
C ASP A 76 3.26 -2.19 -12.19
N LEU A 77 3.37 -1.86 -10.90
CA LEU A 77 2.92 -0.55 -10.41
C LEU A 77 3.73 0.59 -11.04
N ALA A 78 5.02 0.39 -11.28
CA ALA A 78 5.83 1.37 -12.01
C ALA A 78 5.34 1.54 -13.46
N ALA A 79 5.06 0.44 -14.15
CA ALA A 79 4.48 0.47 -15.50
C ALA A 79 3.10 1.15 -15.51
N LEU A 80 2.24 0.83 -14.53
CA LEU A 80 0.93 1.44 -14.35
C LEU A 80 1.02 2.96 -14.18
N LEU A 81 1.87 3.44 -13.26
CA LEU A 81 2.07 4.87 -13.02
C LEU A 81 2.56 5.60 -14.26
N ARG A 82 3.52 5.01 -15.01
CA ARG A 82 4.00 5.56 -16.29
C ARG A 82 2.88 5.61 -17.33
N ARG A 83 2.11 4.54 -17.46
CA ARG A 83 0.97 4.45 -18.41
C ARG A 83 -0.12 5.48 -18.13
N LEU A 84 -0.33 5.81 -16.84
CA LEU A 84 -1.31 6.81 -16.39
C LEU A 84 -0.75 8.24 -16.35
N GLY A 85 0.55 8.44 -16.56
CA GLY A 85 1.19 9.73 -16.34
C GLY A 85 1.04 10.23 -14.90
N ALA A 86 1.14 9.34 -13.91
CA ALA A 86 0.76 9.57 -12.52
C ALA A 86 1.96 9.41 -11.56
N GLY A 87 3.00 10.18 -11.75
CA GLY A 87 4.16 10.20 -10.86
C GLY A 87 4.83 11.58 -10.82
N PRO A 88 5.60 11.89 -9.76
CA PRO A 88 5.82 11.14 -8.52
C PRO A 88 4.56 11.08 -7.62
N THR A 89 4.26 9.91 -7.10
CA THR A 89 3.08 9.64 -6.26
C THR A 89 3.44 9.48 -4.79
N THR A 90 2.50 9.75 -3.88
CA THR A 90 2.54 9.20 -2.53
C THR A 90 1.99 7.78 -2.61
N ALA A 91 2.82 6.79 -2.25
CA ALA A 91 2.47 5.38 -2.33
C ALA A 91 2.11 4.84 -0.94
N VAL A 92 0.85 4.44 -0.77
CA VAL A 92 0.30 3.88 0.47
C VAL A 92 0.07 2.39 0.28
N GLY A 93 0.54 1.56 1.19
CA GLY A 93 0.34 0.11 1.08
C GLY A 93 0.12 -0.54 2.44
N HIS A 94 -0.75 -1.54 2.46
CA HIS A 94 -1.03 -2.36 3.63
C HIS A 94 -0.35 -3.73 3.50
N SER A 95 0.24 -4.25 4.59
CA SER A 95 0.79 -5.60 4.65
C SER A 95 1.75 -5.91 3.49
N MET A 96 1.45 -6.88 2.62
CA MET A 96 2.18 -7.14 1.38
C MET A 96 2.27 -5.88 0.51
N GLY A 97 1.18 -5.12 0.37
CA GLY A 97 1.19 -3.83 -0.33
C GLY A 97 2.17 -2.83 0.29
N GLY A 98 2.34 -2.84 1.62
CA GLY A 98 3.36 -2.05 2.32
C GLY A 98 4.78 -2.44 1.92
N GLN A 99 5.06 -3.73 1.72
CA GLN A 99 6.34 -4.19 1.16
C GLN A 99 6.48 -3.76 -0.31
N VAL A 100 5.42 -3.94 -1.11
CA VAL A 100 5.42 -3.60 -2.55
C VAL A 100 5.68 -2.11 -2.79
N VAL A 101 5.08 -1.19 -2.01
CA VAL A 101 5.36 0.25 -2.17
C VAL A 101 6.78 0.64 -1.74
N ASN A 102 7.36 -0.08 -0.79
CA ASN A 102 8.78 0.06 -0.45
C ASN A 102 9.69 -0.44 -1.58
N LEU A 103 9.33 -1.58 -2.22
CA LEU A 103 10.02 -2.08 -3.40
C LEU A 103 9.93 -1.08 -4.56
N LEU A 104 8.75 -0.54 -4.82
CA LEU A 104 8.52 0.49 -5.83
C LEU A 104 9.41 1.72 -5.58
N ALA A 105 9.47 2.22 -4.35
CA ALA A 105 10.26 3.40 -4.00
C ALA A 105 11.77 3.21 -4.19
N VAL A 106 12.29 2.00 -3.92
CA VAL A 106 13.73 1.71 -4.09
C VAL A 106 14.09 1.39 -5.54
N ARG A 107 13.21 0.70 -6.28
CA ARG A 107 13.46 0.25 -7.66
C ARG A 107 13.18 1.34 -8.70
N HIS A 108 12.20 2.19 -8.43
CA HIS A 108 11.70 3.23 -9.33
C HIS A 108 11.55 4.57 -8.57
N PRO A 109 12.66 5.11 -8.04
CA PRO A 109 12.62 6.27 -7.13
C PRO A 109 12.00 7.52 -7.76
N GLU A 110 12.05 7.65 -9.07
CA GLU A 110 11.48 8.77 -9.82
C GLU A 110 9.94 8.80 -9.83
N LEU A 111 9.31 7.66 -9.52
CA LEU A 111 7.84 7.52 -9.50
C LEU A 111 7.22 7.72 -8.12
N VAL A 112 8.05 7.78 -7.07
CA VAL A 112 7.57 7.86 -5.69
C VAL A 112 8.10 9.11 -5.01
N ARG A 113 7.17 9.93 -4.50
CA ARG A 113 7.46 11.13 -3.70
C ARG A 113 7.67 10.78 -2.24
N SER A 114 6.80 9.93 -1.71
CA SER A 114 6.84 9.47 -0.33
C SER A 114 6.14 8.11 -0.17
N VAL A 115 6.42 7.41 0.92
CA VAL A 115 5.83 6.09 1.24
C VAL A 115 5.04 6.18 2.54
N VAL A 116 3.85 5.56 2.56
CA VAL A 116 3.10 5.25 3.78
C VAL A 116 2.87 3.74 3.82
N ALA A 117 3.46 3.05 4.80
CA ALA A 117 3.32 1.61 4.97
C ALA A 117 2.52 1.30 6.24
N LEU A 118 1.44 0.53 6.10
CA LEU A 118 0.53 0.19 7.18
C LEU A 118 0.68 -1.30 7.52
N ASP A 119 1.23 -1.57 8.69
CA ASP A 119 1.55 -2.91 9.22
C ASP A 119 2.20 -3.82 8.16
N PRO A 120 3.32 -3.38 7.56
CA PRO A 120 3.86 -3.96 6.33
C PRO A 120 4.46 -5.36 6.53
N ALA A 121 4.47 -6.17 5.46
CA ALA A 121 5.01 -7.52 5.43
C ALA A 121 6.54 -7.54 5.33
N HIS A 122 7.24 -6.94 6.29
CA HIS A 122 8.70 -6.97 6.38
C HIS A 122 9.19 -6.96 7.83
N GLY A 123 10.48 -7.29 8.04
CA GLY A 123 11.09 -7.27 9.36
C GLY A 123 10.86 -8.54 10.18
N ALA A 124 10.37 -9.63 9.56
CA ALA A 124 10.24 -10.93 10.22
C ALA A 124 11.59 -11.41 10.81
N HIS A 125 11.56 -11.96 12.02
CA HIS A 125 12.77 -12.43 12.73
C HIS A 125 12.44 -13.50 13.77
N GLY A 126 13.47 -14.13 14.33
CA GLY A 126 13.29 -15.17 15.36
C GLY A 126 12.34 -16.28 14.92
N THR A 127 11.44 -16.68 15.79
CA THR A 127 10.47 -17.77 15.54
C THR A 127 9.53 -17.48 14.36
N GLU A 128 9.25 -16.21 14.06
CA GLU A 128 8.48 -15.85 12.88
C GLU A 128 9.24 -16.21 11.60
N ALA A 129 10.51 -15.83 11.51
CA ALA A 129 11.36 -16.15 10.36
C ALA A 129 11.64 -17.65 10.26
N GLU A 130 11.88 -18.32 11.37
CA GLU A 130 12.07 -19.76 11.43
C GLU A 130 10.85 -20.55 10.94
N GLY A 131 9.65 -20.02 11.13
CA GLY A 131 8.40 -20.64 10.69
C GLY A 131 8.08 -20.46 9.20
N ILE A 132 8.80 -19.59 8.46
CA ILE A 132 8.51 -19.27 7.06
C ILE A 132 8.53 -20.50 6.14
N PRO A 133 9.52 -21.40 6.18
CA PRO A 133 9.55 -22.57 5.30
C PRO A 133 8.34 -23.48 5.50
N ALA A 134 7.96 -23.75 6.74
CA ALA A 134 6.81 -24.62 7.06
C ALA A 134 5.50 -23.99 6.57
N ARG A 135 5.31 -22.67 6.78
CA ARG A 135 4.13 -21.95 6.28
C ARG A 135 4.07 -21.91 4.75
N LEU A 136 5.21 -21.77 4.09
CA LEU A 136 5.25 -21.81 2.63
C LEU A 136 4.79 -23.16 2.08
N GLU A 137 5.23 -24.27 2.69
CA GLU A 137 4.76 -25.62 2.31
C GLU A 137 3.25 -25.78 2.56
N GLU A 138 2.75 -25.28 3.69
CA GLU A 138 1.32 -25.27 3.99
C GLU A 138 0.51 -24.51 2.93
N TYR A 139 1.02 -23.33 2.49
CA TYR A 139 0.36 -22.57 1.43
C TYR A 139 0.50 -23.21 0.05
N ARG A 140 1.56 -23.96 -0.23
CA ARG A 140 1.69 -24.77 -1.45
C ARG A 140 0.70 -25.92 -1.49
N GLU A 141 0.48 -26.57 -0.35
CA GLU A 141 -0.42 -27.72 -0.23
C GLU A 141 -1.90 -27.29 -0.15
N HIS A 142 -2.20 -26.29 0.66
CA HIS A 142 -3.57 -25.90 1.02
C HIS A 142 -4.02 -24.55 0.50
N GLY A 143 -3.12 -23.75 -0.06
CA GLY A 143 -3.39 -22.48 -0.75
C GLY A 143 -4.22 -21.50 0.05
N ALA A 144 -5.24 -20.96 -0.61
CA ALA A 144 -6.12 -19.94 -0.06
C ALA A 144 -6.86 -20.38 1.22
N ARG A 145 -7.09 -21.67 1.40
CA ARG A 145 -7.75 -22.21 2.60
C ARG A 145 -6.88 -22.00 3.85
N ALA A 146 -5.59 -22.38 3.80
CA ALA A 146 -4.67 -22.14 4.90
C ALA A 146 -4.44 -20.65 5.15
N ALA A 147 -4.35 -19.86 4.08
CA ALA A 147 -4.22 -18.40 4.18
C ALA A 147 -5.46 -17.72 4.80
N ALA A 148 -6.65 -18.26 4.59
CA ALA A 148 -7.88 -17.76 5.18
C ALA A 148 -7.91 -17.88 6.72
N ASP A 149 -7.26 -18.91 7.29
CA ASP A 149 -7.13 -19.06 8.74
C ASP A 149 -6.25 -17.96 9.35
N PHE A 150 -5.14 -17.62 8.69
CA PHE A 150 -4.32 -16.45 9.07
C PHE A 150 -5.16 -15.16 9.03
N VAL A 151 -5.87 -14.90 7.93
CA VAL A 151 -6.72 -13.71 7.78
C VAL A 151 -7.80 -13.65 8.85
N ALA A 152 -8.44 -14.78 9.17
CA ALA A 152 -9.48 -14.84 10.19
C ALA A 152 -8.97 -14.43 11.59
N GLY A 153 -7.69 -14.67 11.89
CA GLY A 153 -7.04 -14.29 13.15
C GLY A 153 -6.44 -12.88 13.18
N ALA A 154 -6.41 -12.18 12.05
CA ALA A 154 -5.65 -10.94 11.87
C ALA A 154 -6.37 -9.65 12.37
N PHE A 155 -7.58 -9.76 12.90
CA PHE A 155 -8.40 -8.63 13.33
C PHE A 155 -8.40 -8.45 14.84
N SER A 156 -8.47 -7.20 15.29
CA SER A 156 -8.73 -6.90 16.69
C SER A 156 -10.13 -7.36 17.11
N ALA A 157 -10.36 -7.47 18.41
CA ALA A 157 -11.68 -7.78 18.96
C ALA A 157 -12.72 -6.68 18.67
N ARG A 158 -12.28 -5.48 18.30
CA ARG A 158 -13.13 -4.31 18.01
C ARG A 158 -13.44 -4.15 16.51
N ALA A 159 -12.82 -4.96 15.65
CA ALA A 159 -13.04 -4.88 14.22
C ALA A 159 -14.53 -5.13 13.87
N PRO A 160 -15.09 -4.38 12.90
CA PRO A 160 -16.45 -4.63 12.42
C PRO A 160 -16.64 -6.09 11.99
N ALA A 161 -17.72 -6.75 12.45
CA ALA A 161 -17.94 -8.19 12.23
C ALA A 161 -17.96 -8.57 10.72
N GLY A 162 -18.46 -7.68 9.85
CA GLY A 162 -18.50 -7.89 8.41
C GLY A 162 -17.13 -7.86 7.74
N LEU A 163 -16.18 -7.14 8.32
CA LEU A 163 -14.83 -6.96 7.77
C LEU A 163 -14.07 -8.29 7.67
N ARG A 164 -13.99 -9.02 8.78
CA ARG A 164 -13.37 -10.36 8.79
C ARG A 164 -13.96 -11.29 7.73
N THR A 165 -15.30 -11.34 7.63
CA THR A 165 -15.97 -12.19 6.65
C THR A 165 -15.64 -11.77 5.21
N ALA A 166 -15.57 -10.46 4.94
CA ALA A 166 -15.22 -9.95 3.62
C ALA A 166 -13.80 -10.38 3.21
N HIS A 167 -12.81 -10.19 4.10
CA HIS A 167 -11.42 -10.57 3.83
C HIS A 167 -11.21 -12.07 3.68
N VAL A 168 -11.83 -12.89 4.55
CA VAL A 168 -11.79 -14.35 4.40
C VAL A 168 -12.36 -14.79 3.04
N ARG A 169 -13.47 -14.20 2.59
CA ARG A 169 -14.04 -14.51 1.27
C ARG A 169 -13.14 -14.09 0.13
N THR A 170 -12.51 -12.91 0.22
CA THR A 170 -11.59 -12.43 -0.81
C THR A 170 -10.37 -13.33 -0.89
N MET A 171 -9.77 -13.70 0.25
CA MET A 171 -8.66 -14.64 0.33
C MET A 171 -9.01 -16.00 -0.30
N LEU A 172 -10.18 -16.57 0.03
CA LEU A 172 -10.65 -17.85 -0.53
C LEU A 172 -10.89 -17.79 -2.05
N GLY A 173 -11.08 -16.61 -2.62
CA GLY A 173 -11.21 -16.38 -4.06
C GLY A 173 -9.88 -16.22 -4.80
N THR A 174 -8.77 -16.07 -4.08
CA THR A 174 -7.44 -15.91 -4.70
C THR A 174 -6.88 -17.27 -5.10
N PRO A 175 -6.32 -17.44 -6.31
CA PRO A 175 -5.78 -18.73 -6.78
C PRO A 175 -4.66 -19.26 -5.88
N ASN A 176 -4.65 -20.56 -5.61
CA ASN A 176 -3.71 -21.19 -4.66
C ASN A 176 -2.24 -20.94 -5.00
N HIS A 177 -1.88 -21.01 -6.30
CA HIS A 177 -0.50 -20.77 -6.72
C HIS A 177 -0.06 -19.32 -6.48
N VAL A 178 -0.98 -18.34 -6.63
CA VAL A 178 -0.72 -16.93 -6.32
C VAL A 178 -0.44 -16.75 -4.83
N ILE A 179 -1.23 -17.39 -3.96
CA ILE A 179 -1.03 -17.35 -2.51
C ILE A 179 0.39 -17.81 -2.15
N ALA A 180 0.81 -18.96 -2.66
CA ALA A 180 2.14 -19.51 -2.38
C ALA A 180 3.27 -18.67 -2.99
N GLN A 181 3.14 -18.23 -4.24
CA GLN A 181 4.15 -17.41 -4.93
C GLN A 181 4.33 -16.04 -4.28
N ALA A 182 3.23 -15.37 -3.93
CA ALA A 182 3.30 -14.08 -3.26
C ALA A 182 3.94 -14.18 -1.87
N TYR A 183 3.60 -15.25 -1.11
CA TYR A 183 4.24 -15.50 0.18
C TYR A 183 5.75 -15.80 0.03
N ALA A 184 6.13 -16.62 -0.96
CA ALA A 184 7.54 -16.87 -1.27
C ALA A 184 8.26 -15.58 -1.67
N GLY A 185 7.67 -14.77 -2.52
CA GLY A 185 8.19 -13.47 -2.94
C GLY A 185 8.36 -12.47 -1.78
N MET A 186 7.48 -12.53 -0.76
CA MET A 186 7.65 -11.72 0.45
C MET A 186 8.85 -12.17 1.29
N TYR A 187 9.04 -13.49 1.49
CA TYR A 187 9.85 -13.99 2.61
C TYR A 187 10.91 -15.04 2.27
N ALA A 188 10.75 -15.81 1.19
CA ALA A 188 11.54 -17.03 0.96
C ALA A 188 12.39 -17.01 -0.31
N ASP A 189 11.99 -16.31 -1.34
CA ASP A 189 12.70 -16.27 -2.62
C ASP A 189 14.06 -15.56 -2.51
N PRO A 190 15.04 -15.84 -3.41
CA PRO A 190 16.39 -15.23 -3.41
C PRO A 190 16.34 -13.72 -3.60
N GLY A 191 15.48 -12.97 -3.50
CA GLY A 191 15.35 -11.50 -3.58
C GLY A 191 14.34 -10.96 -2.59
N ALA A 192 13.76 -11.85 -1.78
CA ALA A 192 12.77 -11.50 -0.78
C ALA A 192 13.37 -10.56 0.27
N VAL A 193 12.62 -9.52 0.61
CA VAL A 193 13.05 -8.48 1.55
C VAL A 193 12.27 -8.49 2.86
N GLY A 194 11.46 -9.53 3.10
CA GLY A 194 10.59 -9.62 4.27
C GLY A 194 11.29 -9.98 5.57
N VAL A 195 12.49 -10.58 5.54
CA VAL A 195 13.22 -11.09 6.72
C VAL A 195 14.41 -10.23 7.06
N ARG A 196 14.64 -9.96 8.36
CA ARG A 196 15.90 -9.35 8.85
C ARG A 196 17.08 -10.29 8.59
N PRO A 197 18.25 -9.79 8.20
CA PRO A 197 18.65 -8.41 8.02
C PRO A 197 18.35 -7.82 6.64
N HIS A 198 17.77 -8.60 5.70
CA HIS A 198 17.50 -8.13 4.32
C HIS A 198 16.53 -6.96 4.31
N SER A 199 15.45 -7.02 5.11
CA SER A 199 14.51 -5.90 5.28
C SER A 199 15.24 -4.61 5.65
N GLU A 200 16.11 -4.67 6.65
CA GLU A 200 16.84 -3.51 7.14
C GLU A 200 17.76 -2.91 6.08
N ALA A 201 18.54 -3.75 5.42
CA ALA A 201 19.44 -3.33 4.36
C ALA A 201 18.66 -2.69 3.20
N TYR A 202 17.48 -3.24 2.87
CA TYR A 202 16.63 -2.76 1.80
C TYR A 202 15.97 -1.42 2.15
N LEU A 203 15.36 -1.30 3.33
CA LEU A 203 14.69 -0.08 3.79
C LEU A 203 15.64 1.12 3.86
N ARG A 204 16.91 0.90 4.21
CA ARG A 204 17.95 1.94 4.22
C ARG A 204 18.30 2.50 2.83
N ARG A 205 17.87 1.85 1.75
CA ARG A 205 18.09 2.32 0.36
C ARG A 205 17.02 3.29 -0.11
N ARG A 206 15.93 3.47 0.63
CA ARG A 206 14.91 4.45 0.26
C ARG A 206 15.51 5.86 0.22
N ALA A 207 15.24 6.58 -0.86
CA ALA A 207 15.61 7.98 -1.02
C ALA A 207 14.45 8.93 -0.66
N GLN A 208 13.25 8.40 -0.47
CA GLN A 208 12.03 9.14 -0.17
C GLN A 208 11.73 9.12 1.34
N PRO A 209 11.09 10.16 1.88
CA PRO A 209 10.55 10.12 3.24
C PRO A 209 9.49 9.02 3.34
N ALA A 210 9.46 8.35 4.49
CA ALA A 210 8.55 7.26 4.75
C ALA A 210 7.89 7.38 6.12
N LEU A 211 6.60 7.09 6.15
CA LEU A 211 5.80 6.89 7.35
C LEU A 211 5.41 5.42 7.42
N THR A 212 5.74 4.77 8.54
CA THR A 212 5.27 3.41 8.80
C THR A 212 4.39 3.40 10.03
N VAL A 213 3.25 2.73 9.97
CA VAL A 213 2.39 2.45 11.12
C VAL A 213 2.53 0.97 11.45
N TRP A 214 2.86 0.66 12.70
CA TRP A 214 2.96 -0.69 13.22
C TRP A 214 1.92 -0.94 14.32
N THR A 215 1.38 -2.15 14.35
CA THR A 215 0.58 -2.66 15.48
C THR A 215 1.45 -3.25 16.58
N SER A 216 2.69 -3.65 16.25
CA SER A 216 3.71 -4.16 17.16
C SER A 216 4.67 -3.07 17.63
N ALA A 217 4.82 -2.92 18.96
CA ALA A 217 5.79 -1.99 19.55
C ALA A 217 7.24 -2.35 19.21
N GLU A 218 7.55 -3.65 19.14
CA GLU A 218 8.88 -4.16 18.80
C GLU A 218 9.24 -3.84 17.34
N ALA A 219 8.33 -4.14 16.41
CA ALA A 219 8.53 -3.84 14.99
C ALA A 219 8.68 -2.32 14.77
N ALA A 220 7.88 -1.49 15.45
CA ALA A 220 8.01 -0.04 15.41
C ALA A 220 9.37 0.44 15.93
N ALA A 221 9.84 -0.10 17.05
CA ALA A 221 11.15 0.23 17.62
C ALA A 221 12.29 -0.16 16.68
N TRP A 222 12.22 -1.35 16.10
CA TRP A 222 13.20 -1.84 15.12
C TRP A 222 13.25 -0.94 13.87
N GLU A 223 12.12 -0.64 13.25
CA GLU A 223 12.13 0.11 12.00
C GLU A 223 12.58 1.56 12.17
N ARG A 224 12.37 2.18 13.35
CA ARG A 224 12.96 3.51 13.65
C ARG A 224 14.47 3.52 13.44
N GLY A 225 15.17 2.42 13.73
CA GLY A 225 16.60 2.24 13.49
C GLY A 225 17.00 2.16 12.00
N THR A 226 16.05 1.92 11.09
CA THR A 226 16.30 1.85 9.65
C THR A 226 16.18 3.18 8.94
N LEU A 227 15.50 4.15 9.53
CA LEU A 227 15.22 5.45 8.91
C LEU A 227 16.50 6.23 8.61
N ARG A 228 16.61 6.78 7.39
CA ARG A 228 17.77 7.56 6.92
C ARG A 228 17.35 8.89 6.31
N VAL A 229 16.12 9.01 5.84
CA VAL A 229 15.64 10.21 5.15
C VAL A 229 14.96 11.13 6.16
N PRO A 230 15.36 12.43 6.23
CA PRO A 230 14.69 13.41 7.08
C PRO A 230 13.18 13.48 6.83
N GLY A 231 12.42 13.72 7.89
CA GLY A 231 10.94 13.73 7.82
C GLY A 231 10.30 12.35 7.88
N SER A 232 11.09 11.26 7.79
CA SER A 232 10.56 9.91 8.00
C SER A 232 10.23 9.66 9.47
N ARG A 233 9.14 8.89 9.71
CA ARG A 233 8.73 8.52 11.07
C ARG A 233 8.09 7.14 11.12
N VAL A 234 8.01 6.58 12.33
CA VAL A 234 7.29 5.33 12.62
C VAL A 234 6.34 5.58 13.76
N ASP A 235 5.06 5.35 13.49
CA ASP A 235 3.96 5.43 14.44
C ASP A 235 3.61 4.02 14.97
N HIS A 236 3.09 3.94 16.19
CA HIS A 236 2.62 2.70 16.81
C HIS A 236 1.15 2.84 17.18
N TRP A 237 0.31 1.91 16.67
CA TRP A 237 -1.13 1.86 16.94
C TRP A 237 -1.48 0.55 17.67
N PRO A 238 -1.31 0.49 19.01
CA PRO A 238 -1.33 -0.75 19.78
C PRO A 238 -2.71 -1.44 19.85
N ASP A 239 -3.79 -0.68 19.70
CA ASP A 239 -5.17 -1.18 19.85
C ASP A 239 -5.81 -1.63 18.52
N SER A 240 -4.98 -1.96 17.54
CA SER A 240 -5.40 -2.34 16.19
C SER A 240 -5.04 -3.78 15.87
N GLY A 241 -5.85 -4.42 15.04
CA GLY A 241 -5.45 -5.62 14.33
C GLY A 241 -4.61 -5.29 13.09
N HIS A 242 -4.26 -6.32 12.32
CA HIS A 242 -3.43 -6.20 11.12
C HIS A 242 -4.05 -5.28 10.06
N TYR A 243 -5.37 -5.29 9.89
CA TYR A 243 -6.10 -4.41 8.96
C TYR A 243 -6.35 -3.03 9.57
N VAL A 244 -5.27 -2.41 10.05
CA VAL A 244 -5.26 -1.17 10.83
C VAL A 244 -6.03 -0.02 10.17
N HIS A 245 -5.98 0.09 8.86
CA HIS A 245 -6.64 1.14 8.07
C HIS A 245 -8.16 0.96 8.02
N GLU A 246 -8.64 -0.27 7.91
CA GLU A 246 -10.06 -0.57 7.87
C GLU A 246 -10.69 -0.63 9.27
N GLU A 247 -9.89 -0.94 10.30
CA GLU A 247 -10.34 -0.82 11.70
C GLU A 247 -10.41 0.64 12.16
N HIS A 248 -9.62 1.53 11.55
CA HIS A 248 -9.57 2.96 11.86
C HIS A 248 -9.60 3.85 10.61
N PRO A 249 -10.66 3.78 9.78
CA PRO A 249 -10.66 4.42 8.45
C PRO A 249 -10.49 5.93 8.50
N GLU A 250 -11.20 6.63 9.39
CA GLU A 250 -11.07 8.08 9.52
C GLU A 250 -9.68 8.52 10.02
N ARG A 251 -9.07 7.73 10.92
CA ARG A 251 -7.71 8.00 11.41
C ARG A 251 -6.70 7.83 10.29
N THR A 252 -6.89 6.82 9.44
CA THR A 252 -6.02 6.57 8.28
C THR A 252 -6.16 7.66 7.24
N VAL A 253 -7.37 8.11 6.93
CA VAL A 253 -7.58 9.25 6.03
C VAL A 253 -6.83 10.48 6.54
N ARG A 254 -7.05 10.88 7.80
CA ARG A 254 -6.32 12.00 8.42
C ARG A 254 -4.80 11.80 8.40
N LEU A 255 -4.31 10.59 8.68
CA LEU A 255 -2.88 10.29 8.63
C LEU A 255 -2.27 10.58 7.25
N VAL A 256 -2.95 10.16 6.17
CA VAL A 256 -2.51 10.38 4.79
C VAL A 256 -2.55 11.88 4.45
N GLU A 257 -3.61 12.59 4.83
CA GLU A 257 -3.74 14.03 4.61
C GLU A 257 -2.67 14.83 5.37
N ASP A 258 -2.46 14.53 6.65
CA ASP A 258 -1.45 15.18 7.49
C ASP A 258 -0.03 14.88 6.98
N TRP A 259 0.20 13.67 6.49
CA TRP A 259 1.48 13.29 5.88
C TRP A 259 1.77 14.11 4.63
N GLU A 260 0.78 14.31 3.78
CA GLU A 260 0.96 15.03 2.53
C GLU A 260 0.97 16.56 2.70
N PHE A 261 0.15 17.09 3.62
CA PHE A 261 -0.07 18.53 3.74
C PHE A 261 0.43 19.15 5.04
N GLY A 262 0.58 18.37 6.12
CA GLY A 262 0.96 18.88 7.45
C GLY A 262 2.38 19.44 7.55
N GLY A 263 3.27 19.12 6.60
CA GLY A 263 4.60 19.73 6.50
C GLY A 263 4.60 21.19 6.00
N GLN A 264 3.44 21.72 5.59
CA GLN A 264 3.31 23.06 5.02
C GLN A 264 3.16 24.16 6.09
N GLU A 265 2.81 23.83 7.32
CA GLU A 265 2.72 24.81 8.42
C GLU A 265 4.09 25.11 9.08
N ASN A 266 5.13 24.31 8.80
CA ASN A 266 6.48 24.45 9.38
C ASN A 266 7.61 24.58 8.34
N GLY A 267 7.42 25.37 7.27
CA GLY A 267 8.53 25.87 6.46
C GLY A 267 9.24 24.85 5.55
N GLY A 268 8.53 24.16 4.66
CA GLY A 268 9.10 23.40 3.53
C GLY A 268 8.96 24.17 2.20
N PRO A 269 9.81 23.93 1.18
CA PRO A 269 9.92 24.79 0.01
C PRO A 269 8.77 24.62 -1.00
N GLY A 270 8.10 25.71 -1.28
CA GLY A 270 7.56 26.01 -2.60
C GLY A 270 6.17 25.53 -2.97
N ARG A 271 5.15 26.27 -2.50
CA ARG A 271 3.83 26.31 -3.16
C ARG A 271 3.86 27.29 -4.31
N LEU A 272 3.41 26.86 -5.51
CA LEU A 272 2.90 27.81 -6.50
C LEU A 272 1.58 28.42 -5.97
N PRO A 273 1.41 29.74 -5.95
CA PRO A 273 0.20 30.36 -5.45
C PRO A 273 -1.00 29.98 -6.35
N PRO A 274 -2.22 29.85 -5.79
CA PRO A 274 -3.41 29.65 -6.59
C PRO A 274 -3.60 30.85 -7.48
N THR A 275 -3.71 30.65 -8.79
CA THR A 275 -4.06 31.67 -9.77
C THR A 275 -5.41 32.26 -9.40
N GLY A 276 -5.41 33.53 -8.99
CA GLY A 276 -6.58 34.25 -8.55
C GLY A 276 -7.67 34.30 -9.64
N ARG A 277 -8.85 33.83 -9.28
CA ARG A 277 -10.07 34.16 -10.01
C ARG A 277 -10.47 35.57 -9.61
N SER A 278 -10.27 36.53 -10.49
CA SER A 278 -10.94 37.80 -10.46
C SER A 278 -12.43 37.59 -10.80
N SER A 279 -13.28 37.80 -9.83
CA SER A 279 -14.74 37.86 -10.05
C SER A 279 -15.07 39.08 -10.92
N PRO A 280 -15.89 38.95 -11.97
CA PRO A 280 -16.43 40.11 -12.67
C PRO A 280 -17.56 40.74 -11.85
N THR A 281 -17.36 41.96 -11.41
CA THR A 281 -18.42 42.84 -10.87
C THR A 281 -19.45 43.14 -11.96
N LEU A 282 -20.64 42.60 -11.80
CA LEU A 282 -21.84 43.02 -12.55
C LEU A 282 -22.21 44.44 -12.13
N ARG A 283 -22.01 45.43 -13.02
CA ARG A 283 -22.63 46.74 -12.93
C ARG A 283 -24.09 46.63 -13.39
N ALA A 284 -25.01 47.04 -12.53
CA ALA A 284 -26.41 47.22 -12.87
C ALA A 284 -26.59 48.35 -13.87
N PRO A 285 -27.57 48.27 -14.80
CA PRO A 285 -27.88 49.38 -15.70
C PRO A 285 -28.64 50.49 -14.95
N ARG A 286 -28.15 51.71 -15.08
CA ARG A 286 -28.97 52.92 -14.80
C ARG A 286 -29.83 53.20 -16.03
N ARG A 287 -31.14 53.34 -15.77
CA ARG A 287 -32.21 53.91 -16.59
C ARG A 287 -31.94 54.21 -18.05
#